data_47c796bfa4bab12af8276876c9337e08
#
_entry.id   47c796bfa4bab12af8276876c9337e08
#
_cell.length_a   1.000
_cell.length_b   1.000
_cell.length_c   1.000
_cell.angle_alpha   90.00
_cell.angle_beta   90.00
_cell.angle_gamma   90.00
#
_symmetry.space_group_name_H-M   'P 1'
#
loop_
_entity.id
_entity.type
_entity.pdbx_description
1 polymer ?
#
loop_
_entity_poly.entity_id
_entity_poly.type
_entity_poly.pdbx_seq_one_letter_code
_entity_poly.pdbx_strand_id
1 'polypeptide(L)'
;MGSIFADFQEAQGLGDGRLLATCLGPIDSDRDPRRVQSFAQLSNYQTISADVRYHLIQDRNAVKLPKAEANAWVDIFVALWKCVKELATIQAGGGGDWTKAFDSYKDMCNLLVRGYTNFGFQSWTIPCLYVAGKYLRMIAMKADSQDKSKNSNGFANGFSDDIMGDTNKNKNLEQAAWTINRMFTVCLSDRAELAESRKWGIYSTTNLLFKTYFKLNSISLTRNVIRALEASQPDLPPLELFPKSHRCTFKYYRGVIDFLQEHYTDAEGNLTEALNLCHKASLRNREQILTYLIPAHVVNTHQLPTASVLAPHPTLVSIFTPLFTAIRTGSLAQFDDALSNAEPELVRRRIYLTLERTRDICLRNLFRKVFLAAGWEESKDAATGEVTGKIRRTRIRIEEFEAAMRVGSKGATDVMMERDEVECFLANMIYKNMMKGYIARDRGIVVLSKAGAFPGTGV
;
A
#
# COMPACT_ATOMS: atom_id res chain seq x y z
N MET A 1 -28.03 24.06 18.91
CA MET A 1 -26.81 24.08 18.13
C MET A 1 -25.68 23.71 19.08
N GLY A 2 -25.13 22.51 18.95
CA GLY A 2 -23.96 22.10 19.74
C GLY A 2 -22.75 22.92 19.30
N SER A 3 -22.24 23.78 20.17
CA SER A 3 -20.97 24.44 19.91
C SER A 3 -19.84 23.41 20.02
N ILE A 4 -18.73 23.60 19.32
CA ILE A 4 -17.55 22.73 19.40
C ILE A 4 -17.08 22.58 20.85
N PHE A 5 -17.32 23.59 21.69
CA PHE A 5 -16.99 23.58 23.11
C PHE A 5 -17.96 22.74 23.95
N ALA A 6 -19.25 22.66 23.58
CA ALA A 6 -20.20 21.76 24.23
C ALA A 6 -19.83 20.30 23.98
N ASP A 7 -19.50 19.95 22.74
CA ASP A 7 -18.98 18.60 22.39
C ASP A 7 -17.68 18.29 23.15
N PHE A 8 -16.79 19.28 23.31
CA PHE A 8 -15.56 19.12 24.10
C PHE A 8 -15.86 18.85 25.58
N GLN A 9 -16.77 19.61 26.19
CA GLN A 9 -17.17 19.44 27.60
C GLN A 9 -17.83 18.07 27.82
N GLU A 10 -18.72 17.67 26.92
CA GLU A 10 -19.36 16.36 26.95
C GLU A 10 -18.31 15.23 26.83
N ALA A 11 -17.40 15.34 25.87
CA ALA A 11 -16.34 14.36 25.66
C ALA A 11 -15.43 14.21 26.88
N GLN A 12 -15.05 15.33 27.51
CA GLN A 12 -14.25 15.35 28.73
C GLN A 12 -15.01 14.74 29.92
N GLY A 13 -16.31 15.05 30.06
CA GLY A 13 -17.14 14.49 31.12
C GLY A 13 -17.36 12.99 31.02
N LEU A 14 -17.48 12.46 29.77
CA LEU A 14 -17.72 11.04 29.49
C LEU A 14 -16.42 10.24 29.30
N GLY A 15 -15.25 10.89 29.14
CA GLY A 15 -14.03 10.21 28.72
C GLY A 15 -14.11 9.66 27.28
N ASP A 16 -14.95 10.26 26.40
CA ASP A 16 -15.12 9.81 25.02
C ASP A 16 -14.10 10.46 24.08
N GLY A 17 -12.99 9.76 23.85
CA GLY A 17 -11.94 10.20 22.93
C GLY A 17 -12.38 10.30 21.47
N ARG A 18 -13.40 9.61 21.06
CA ARG A 18 -13.92 9.71 19.67
C ARG A 18 -14.70 11.01 19.49
N LEU A 19 -15.55 11.35 20.43
CA LEU A 19 -16.26 12.63 20.43
C LEU A 19 -15.25 13.78 20.49
N LEU A 20 -14.26 13.71 21.40
CA LEU A 20 -13.20 14.68 21.52
C LEU A 20 -12.41 14.86 20.21
N ALA A 21 -12.08 13.77 19.55
CA ALA A 21 -11.36 13.80 18.27
C ALA A 21 -12.17 14.52 17.17
N THR A 22 -13.50 14.43 17.17
CA THR A 22 -14.31 15.16 16.19
C THR A 22 -14.19 16.67 16.35
N CYS A 23 -13.91 17.17 17.58
CA CYS A 23 -13.72 18.59 17.83
C CYS A 23 -12.46 19.16 17.16
N LEU A 24 -11.46 18.31 16.88
CA LEU A 24 -10.21 18.70 16.21
C LEU A 24 -10.28 18.61 14.68
N GLY A 25 -11.39 18.16 14.11
CA GLY A 25 -11.60 18.09 12.68
C GLY A 25 -11.84 19.48 12.08
N PRO A 26 -11.10 19.90 11.03
CA PRO A 26 -11.31 21.17 10.33
C PRO A 26 -12.44 21.15 9.32
N ILE A 27 -13.19 20.06 9.24
CA ILE A 27 -14.34 19.85 8.33
C ILE A 27 -15.59 19.59 9.16
N ASP A 28 -16.73 20.10 8.69
CA ASP A 28 -18.02 19.88 9.32
C ASP A 28 -18.34 18.39 9.51
N SER A 29 -19.02 18.06 10.60
CA SER A 29 -19.49 16.71 10.85
C SER A 29 -20.92 16.55 10.32
N ASP A 30 -21.32 15.30 10.02
CA ASP A 30 -22.70 14.98 9.61
C ASP A 30 -23.74 15.39 10.69
N ARG A 31 -23.33 15.49 11.95
CA ARG A 31 -24.20 15.88 13.08
C ARG A 31 -24.45 17.38 13.13
N ASP A 32 -23.47 18.20 12.76
CA ASP A 32 -23.58 19.67 12.73
C ASP A 32 -22.81 20.23 11.52
N PRO A 33 -23.50 20.39 10.38
CA PRO A 33 -22.88 20.84 9.13
C PRO A 33 -22.44 22.33 9.15
N ARG A 34 -22.79 23.09 10.20
CA ARG A 34 -22.36 24.50 10.34
C ARG A 34 -21.37 24.72 11.47
N ARG A 35 -20.94 23.67 12.13
CA ARG A 35 -20.06 23.75 13.31
C ARG A 35 -18.76 24.48 13.04
N VAL A 36 -18.07 24.11 11.95
CA VAL A 36 -16.80 24.70 11.56
C VAL A 36 -16.97 26.16 11.16
N GLN A 37 -18.04 26.47 10.41
CA GLN A 37 -18.35 27.85 10.05
C GLN A 37 -18.69 28.71 11.27
N SER A 38 -19.51 28.20 12.19
CA SER A 38 -19.82 28.90 13.45
C SER A 38 -18.58 29.14 14.30
N PHE A 39 -17.66 28.16 14.36
CA PHE A 39 -16.39 28.29 15.05
C PHE A 39 -15.48 29.34 14.38
N ALA A 40 -15.42 29.40 13.06
CA ALA A 40 -14.67 30.43 12.33
C ALA A 40 -15.19 31.87 12.58
N GLN A 41 -16.51 31.99 12.81
CA GLN A 41 -17.17 33.28 13.05
C GLN A 41 -17.17 33.72 14.50
N LEU A 42 -16.80 32.82 15.44
CA LEU A 42 -16.90 33.05 16.89
C LEU A 42 -16.09 34.27 17.35
N SER A 43 -14.95 34.53 16.70
CA SER A 43 -13.97 35.47 17.20
C SER A 43 -13.12 36.06 16.09
N ASN A 44 -12.16 36.93 16.49
CA ASN A 44 -11.15 37.50 15.61
C ASN A 44 -9.73 37.16 16.13
N TYR A 45 -8.69 37.50 15.33
CA TYR A 45 -7.29 37.19 15.66
C TYR A 45 -6.79 37.81 17.00
N GLN A 46 -7.44 38.89 17.45
CA GLN A 46 -7.03 39.60 18.67
C GLN A 46 -7.64 38.99 19.95
N THR A 47 -8.90 38.55 19.87
CA THR A 47 -9.67 38.08 21.02
C THR A 47 -9.77 36.57 21.17
N ILE A 48 -9.45 35.80 20.13
CA ILE A 48 -9.64 34.36 20.11
C ILE A 48 -9.10 33.61 21.32
N SER A 49 -7.93 34.00 21.84
CA SER A 49 -7.33 33.34 23.01
C SER A 49 -8.15 33.56 24.27
N ALA A 50 -8.72 34.76 24.44
CA ALA A 50 -9.59 35.08 25.57
C ALA A 50 -10.96 34.37 25.44
N ASP A 51 -11.53 34.34 24.24
CA ASP A 51 -12.82 33.70 23.96
C ASP A 51 -12.77 32.18 24.16
N VAL A 52 -11.74 31.52 23.63
CA VAL A 52 -11.51 30.10 23.87
C VAL A 52 -11.27 29.78 25.32
N ARG A 53 -10.47 30.61 26.03
CA ARG A 53 -10.22 30.47 27.48
C ARG A 53 -11.50 30.59 28.28
N TYR A 54 -12.37 31.55 27.92
CA TYR A 54 -13.68 31.70 28.54
C TYR A 54 -14.50 30.43 28.42
N HIS A 55 -14.68 29.90 27.19
CA HIS A 55 -15.50 28.74 26.96
C HIS A 55 -14.94 27.43 27.52
N LEU A 56 -13.60 27.27 27.61
CA LEU A 56 -12.99 26.04 28.11
C LEU A 56 -12.77 26.04 29.63
N ILE A 57 -12.61 27.19 30.26
CA ILE A 57 -12.15 27.26 31.65
C ILE A 57 -13.13 28.01 32.54
N GLN A 58 -13.76 29.11 32.05
CA GLN A 58 -14.54 30.03 32.84
C GLN A 58 -16.04 29.81 32.75
N ASP A 59 -16.50 29.11 31.73
CA ASP A 59 -17.92 28.79 31.58
C ASP A 59 -18.39 27.94 32.75
N ARG A 60 -19.65 28.17 33.18
CA ARG A 60 -20.28 27.42 34.29
C ARG A 60 -20.36 25.91 34.04
N ASN A 61 -20.41 25.52 32.80
CA ASN A 61 -20.46 24.12 32.36
C ASN A 61 -19.06 23.53 32.10
N ALA A 62 -17.98 24.30 32.30
CA ALA A 62 -16.63 23.83 32.02
C ALA A 62 -16.22 22.68 32.95
N VAL A 63 -15.71 21.59 32.41
CA VAL A 63 -15.13 20.48 33.18
C VAL A 63 -13.85 21.00 33.87
N LYS A 64 -13.71 20.68 35.15
CA LYS A 64 -12.55 21.06 35.93
C LYS A 64 -11.33 20.22 35.54
N LEU A 65 -10.51 20.73 34.65
CA LEU A 65 -9.22 20.15 34.26
C LEU A 65 -8.07 20.73 35.09
N PRO A 66 -6.95 20.02 35.28
CA PRO A 66 -5.72 20.58 35.78
C PRO A 66 -5.31 21.83 34.98
N LYS A 67 -4.84 22.87 35.64
CA LYS A 67 -4.54 24.15 35.00
C LYS A 67 -3.59 24.05 33.82
N ALA A 68 -2.60 23.17 33.88
CA ALA A 68 -1.64 22.95 32.82
C ALA A 68 -2.31 22.31 31.58
N GLU A 69 -3.16 21.31 31.82
CA GLU A 69 -3.92 20.62 30.76
C GLU A 69 -4.96 21.56 30.11
N ALA A 70 -5.70 22.32 30.93
CA ALA A 70 -6.68 23.28 30.44
C ALA A 70 -6.04 24.35 29.54
N ASN A 71 -4.87 24.89 29.92
CA ASN A 71 -4.13 25.83 29.08
C ASN A 71 -3.63 25.19 27.78
N ALA A 72 -3.18 23.95 27.83
CA ALA A 72 -2.77 23.22 26.62
C ALA A 72 -3.93 23.06 25.64
N TRP A 73 -5.13 22.75 26.13
CA TRP A 73 -6.34 22.69 25.27
C TRP A 73 -6.71 24.07 24.70
N VAL A 74 -6.56 25.15 25.46
CA VAL A 74 -6.76 26.52 24.94
C VAL A 74 -5.83 26.77 23.75
N ASP A 75 -4.54 26.49 23.90
CA ASP A 75 -3.58 26.70 22.81
C ASP A 75 -3.88 25.86 21.57
N ILE A 76 -4.31 24.60 21.76
CA ILE A 76 -4.73 23.69 20.69
C ILE A 76 -5.94 24.28 19.93
N PHE A 77 -6.98 24.74 20.63
CA PHE A 77 -8.17 25.31 19.98
C PHE A 77 -7.89 26.67 19.31
N VAL A 78 -7.00 27.48 19.85
CA VAL A 78 -6.56 28.72 19.21
C VAL A 78 -5.85 28.42 17.87
N ALA A 79 -4.94 27.43 17.85
CA ALA A 79 -4.27 27.03 16.62
C ALA A 79 -5.25 26.41 15.62
N LEU A 80 -6.19 25.58 16.07
CA LEU A 80 -7.26 25.03 15.26
C LEU A 80 -8.12 26.13 14.62
N TRP A 81 -8.53 27.13 15.42
CA TRP A 81 -9.33 28.25 14.93
C TRP A 81 -8.62 29.00 13.80
N LYS A 82 -7.32 29.27 13.94
CA LYS A 82 -6.53 29.92 12.88
C LYS A 82 -6.58 29.11 11.57
N CYS A 83 -6.42 27.80 11.65
CA CYS A 83 -6.54 26.93 10.48
C CYS A 83 -7.95 26.98 9.87
N VAL A 84 -8.98 26.87 10.70
CA VAL A 84 -10.39 26.90 10.26
C VAL A 84 -10.74 28.24 9.60
N LYS A 85 -10.23 29.35 10.13
CA LYS A 85 -10.42 30.68 9.56
C LYS A 85 -9.84 30.79 8.15
N GLU A 86 -8.62 30.28 7.93
CA GLU A 86 -7.98 30.24 6.62
C GLU A 86 -8.77 29.33 5.65
N LEU A 87 -9.22 28.16 6.11
CA LEU A 87 -10.03 27.25 5.30
C LEU A 87 -11.38 27.87 4.90
N ALA A 88 -12.04 28.60 5.80
CA ALA A 88 -13.26 29.33 5.51
C ALA A 88 -13.04 30.40 4.45
N THR A 89 -11.89 31.12 4.48
CA THR A 89 -11.51 32.11 3.46
C THR A 89 -11.28 31.46 2.11
N ILE A 90 -10.63 30.28 2.09
CA ILE A 90 -10.43 29.50 0.84
C ILE A 90 -11.77 29.07 0.25
N GLN A 91 -12.69 28.56 1.07
CA GLN A 91 -14.03 28.12 0.62
C GLN A 91 -14.89 29.26 0.09
N ALA A 92 -14.75 30.44 0.66
CA ALA A 92 -15.44 31.64 0.20
C ALA A 92 -14.88 32.23 -1.12
N GLY A 93 -13.85 31.61 -1.71
CA GLY A 93 -13.22 32.10 -2.94
C GLY A 93 -12.32 33.32 -2.74
N GLY A 94 -11.98 33.68 -1.50
CA GLY A 94 -11.25 34.90 -1.10
C GLY A 94 -9.72 34.81 -1.26
N GLY A 95 -9.17 33.92 -2.08
CA GLY A 95 -7.73 33.85 -2.35
C GLY A 95 -6.88 33.33 -1.17
N GLY A 96 -7.46 32.55 -0.25
CA GLY A 96 -6.78 31.97 0.91
C GLY A 96 -5.62 31.03 0.53
N ASP A 97 -4.69 30.86 1.46
CA ASP A 97 -3.46 30.08 1.26
C ASP A 97 -3.49 28.75 2.03
N TRP A 98 -3.45 27.64 1.30
CA TRP A 98 -3.38 26.30 1.89
C TRP A 98 -2.12 26.10 2.75
N THR A 99 -1.02 26.80 2.45
CA THR A 99 0.22 26.73 3.22
C THR A 99 0.03 27.33 4.60
N LYS A 100 -0.68 28.48 4.72
CA LYS A 100 -1.02 29.08 6.02
C LYS A 100 -1.95 28.19 6.86
N ALA A 101 -2.95 27.60 6.19
CA ALA A 101 -3.83 26.63 6.83
C ALA A 101 -3.04 25.41 7.34
N PHE A 102 -2.09 24.91 6.53
CA PHE A 102 -1.20 23.82 6.90
C PHE A 102 -0.32 24.18 8.11
N ASP A 103 0.33 25.32 8.09
CA ASP A 103 1.20 25.75 9.19
C ASP A 103 0.43 25.86 10.52
N SER A 104 -0.76 26.47 10.49
CA SER A 104 -1.61 26.58 11.68
C SER A 104 -2.07 25.20 12.20
N TYR A 105 -2.42 24.28 11.29
CA TYR A 105 -2.82 22.93 11.68
C TYR A 105 -1.64 22.09 12.17
N LYS A 106 -0.47 22.26 11.59
CA LYS A 106 0.78 21.66 12.06
C LYS A 106 1.13 22.12 13.47
N ASP A 107 0.95 23.42 13.75
CA ASP A 107 1.15 23.96 15.10
C ASP A 107 0.17 23.34 16.09
N MET A 108 -1.09 23.20 15.75
CA MET A 108 -2.08 22.48 16.54
C MET A 108 -1.63 21.04 16.83
N CYS A 109 -1.16 20.31 15.81
CA CYS A 109 -0.65 18.95 15.98
C CYS A 109 0.58 18.89 16.89
N ASN A 110 1.49 19.85 16.80
CA ASN A 110 2.66 19.95 17.68
C ASN A 110 2.27 20.24 19.13
N LEU A 111 1.27 21.11 19.35
CA LEU A 111 0.71 21.38 20.68
C LEU A 111 0.03 20.14 21.26
N LEU A 112 -0.71 19.39 20.44
CA LEU A 112 -1.31 18.12 20.84
C LEU A 112 -0.24 17.10 21.27
N VAL A 113 0.85 16.95 20.51
CA VAL A 113 2.00 16.09 20.89
C VAL A 113 2.62 16.54 22.22
N ARG A 114 2.77 17.85 22.44
CA ARG A 114 3.23 18.40 23.73
C ARG A 114 2.25 18.09 24.86
N GLY A 115 0.95 18.07 24.59
CA GLY A 115 -0.07 17.65 25.54
C GLY A 115 0.23 16.27 26.13
N TYR A 116 0.61 15.32 25.29
CA TYR A 116 0.98 13.98 25.73
C TYR A 116 2.33 13.90 26.45
N THR A 117 3.30 14.71 26.04
CA THR A 117 4.65 14.61 26.62
C THR A 117 4.79 15.41 27.93
N ASN A 118 4.14 16.58 28.02
CA ASN A 118 4.40 17.54 29.08
C ASN A 118 3.20 17.83 30.01
N PHE A 119 1.96 17.58 29.51
CA PHE A 119 0.75 18.03 30.21
C PHE A 119 -0.17 16.87 30.62
N GLY A 120 0.29 15.61 30.48
CA GLY A 120 -0.37 14.45 31.06
C GLY A 120 -1.66 14.02 30.36
N PHE A 121 -1.82 14.32 29.07
CA PHE A 121 -2.97 13.83 28.31
C PHE A 121 -3.06 12.30 28.39
N GLN A 122 -4.24 11.80 28.79
CA GLN A 122 -4.49 10.40 29.05
C GLN A 122 -4.71 9.60 27.76
N SER A 123 -4.60 8.28 27.86
CA SER A 123 -4.71 7.36 26.70
C SER A 123 -6.07 7.36 26.01
N TRP A 124 -7.17 7.65 26.73
CA TRP A 124 -8.49 7.73 26.12
C TRP A 124 -8.60 8.83 25.04
N THR A 125 -7.70 9.83 25.08
CA THR A 125 -7.65 10.92 24.07
C THR A 125 -6.89 10.54 22.79
N ILE A 126 -6.31 9.34 22.67
CA ILE A 126 -5.56 8.85 21.48
C ILE A 126 -6.31 9.05 20.15
N PRO A 127 -7.65 8.90 20.06
CA PRO A 127 -8.37 9.19 18.82
C PRO A 127 -8.11 10.58 18.24
N CYS A 128 -7.72 11.55 19.08
CA CYS A 128 -7.31 12.90 18.64
C CYS A 128 -6.09 12.84 17.70
N LEU A 129 -5.11 11.97 18.00
CA LEU A 129 -3.94 11.78 17.11
C LEU A 129 -4.33 11.23 15.75
N TYR A 130 -5.37 10.37 15.66
CA TYR A 130 -5.84 9.79 14.41
C TYR A 130 -6.43 10.87 13.51
N VAL A 131 -7.29 11.69 14.08
CA VAL A 131 -7.96 12.79 13.37
C VAL A 131 -6.95 13.86 12.99
N ALA A 132 -6.11 14.28 13.93
CA ALA A 132 -5.06 15.27 13.70
C ALA A 132 -4.10 14.84 12.58
N GLY A 133 -3.56 13.63 12.64
CA GLY A 133 -2.65 13.12 11.60
C GLY A 133 -3.32 12.94 10.23
N LYS A 134 -4.59 12.49 10.21
CA LYS A 134 -5.37 12.37 8.96
C LYS A 134 -5.53 13.71 8.26
N TYR A 135 -5.97 14.75 8.97
CA TYR A 135 -6.22 16.06 8.39
C TYR A 135 -4.93 16.83 8.12
N LEU A 136 -3.90 16.70 8.96
CA LEU A 136 -2.58 17.24 8.69
C LEU A 136 -2.05 16.79 7.33
N ARG A 137 -2.11 15.48 7.07
CA ARG A 137 -1.71 14.90 5.79
C ARG A 137 -2.57 15.42 4.63
N MET A 138 -3.89 15.56 4.82
CA MET A 138 -4.81 16.03 3.79
C MET A 138 -4.53 17.49 3.43
N ILE A 139 -4.36 18.36 4.41
CA ILE A 139 -4.09 19.80 4.22
C ILE A 139 -2.71 19.96 3.57
N ALA A 140 -1.68 19.20 4.01
CA ALA A 140 -0.35 19.20 3.41
C ALA A 140 -0.40 18.90 1.89
N MET A 141 -1.14 17.86 1.50
CA MET A 141 -1.29 17.52 0.08
C MET A 141 -2.00 18.61 -0.73
N LYS A 142 -2.93 19.34 -0.13
CA LYS A 142 -3.61 20.47 -0.77
C LYS A 142 -2.67 21.67 -0.90
N ALA A 143 -1.86 21.96 0.13
CA ALA A 143 -0.84 23.00 0.09
C ALA A 143 0.20 22.72 -1.03
N ASP A 144 0.78 21.51 -1.05
CA ASP A 144 1.72 21.12 -2.10
C ASP A 144 1.10 21.18 -3.51
N SER A 145 -0.20 20.91 -3.66
CA SER A 145 -0.90 21.02 -4.94
C SER A 145 -1.11 22.47 -5.37
N GLN A 146 -1.38 23.38 -4.43
CA GLN A 146 -1.50 24.82 -4.70
C GLN A 146 -0.15 25.42 -5.10
N ASP A 147 0.93 25.05 -4.41
CA ASP A 147 2.28 25.53 -4.72
C ASP A 147 2.73 25.09 -6.13
N LYS A 148 2.40 23.87 -6.54
CA LYS A 148 2.64 23.38 -7.91
C LYS A 148 1.89 24.18 -8.95
N SER A 149 0.62 24.54 -8.71
CA SER A 149 -0.18 25.34 -9.64
C SER A 149 0.32 26.78 -9.75
N LYS A 150 0.79 27.39 -8.67
CA LYS A 150 1.40 28.73 -8.67
C LYS A 150 2.70 28.74 -9.48
N ASN A 151 3.55 27.71 -9.33
CA ASN A 151 4.83 27.61 -10.04
C ASN A 151 4.66 27.28 -11.54
N SER A 152 3.60 26.59 -11.94
CA SER A 152 3.31 26.30 -13.36
C SER A 152 2.78 27.49 -14.13
N ASN A 153 2.16 28.47 -13.47
CA ASN A 153 1.64 29.70 -14.06
C ASN A 153 2.66 30.86 -14.10
N GLY A 154 3.79 30.72 -13.42
CA GLY A 154 4.92 31.64 -13.56
C GLY A 154 5.76 31.23 -14.77
N PHE A 155 5.85 32.07 -15.78
CA PHE A 155 6.81 31.92 -16.88
C PHE A 155 8.21 31.70 -16.28
N ALA A 156 8.65 30.48 -16.17
CA ALA A 156 10.02 30.17 -15.82
C ALA A 156 10.90 30.44 -17.02
N ASN A 157 11.49 31.63 -17.05
CA ASN A 157 12.66 31.87 -17.86
C ASN A 157 13.77 30.92 -17.49
N GLY A 158 14.22 30.15 -18.48
CA GLY A 158 15.57 29.70 -18.64
C GLY A 158 16.07 28.62 -17.69
N PHE A 159 16.46 27.48 -18.28
CA PHE A 159 17.50 26.57 -17.83
C PHE A 159 17.78 26.58 -16.31
N SER A 160 16.96 25.96 -15.51
CA SER A 160 17.33 25.55 -14.18
C SER A 160 17.31 24.03 -14.09
N ASP A 161 18.48 23.56 -13.85
CA ASP A 161 18.96 22.23 -13.56
C ASP A 161 17.86 21.30 -13.02
N ASP A 162 17.55 20.23 -13.76
CA ASP A 162 16.54 19.21 -13.46
C ASP A 162 16.79 18.47 -12.11
N ILE A 163 17.93 18.71 -11.49
CA ILE A 163 18.36 18.08 -10.25
C ILE A 163 17.83 18.81 -9.01
N MET A 164 17.57 20.12 -9.09
CA MET A 164 17.01 20.90 -7.95
C MET A 164 15.48 20.97 -7.93
N GLY A 165 14.80 20.60 -8.99
CA GLY A 165 13.33 20.70 -9.12
C GLY A 165 12.53 19.69 -8.30
N ASP A 166 13.13 18.58 -7.88
CA ASP A 166 12.39 17.48 -7.22
C ASP A 166 12.28 17.64 -5.69
N THR A 167 13.23 18.32 -5.06
CA THR A 167 13.29 18.51 -3.60
C THR A 167 12.19 19.43 -3.06
N ASN A 168 11.63 20.32 -3.88
CA ASN A 168 10.59 21.27 -3.43
C ASN A 168 9.14 20.80 -3.68
N LYS A 169 8.94 19.70 -4.41
CA LYS A 169 7.60 19.28 -4.87
C LYS A 169 6.63 18.85 -3.78
N ASN A 170 7.08 18.43 -2.59
CA ASN A 170 6.24 17.89 -1.52
C ASN A 170 6.69 18.34 -0.12
N LYS A 171 7.19 19.58 0.01
CA LYS A 171 7.74 20.14 1.25
C LYS A 171 6.78 20.09 2.43
N ASN A 172 5.50 20.42 2.21
CA ASN A 172 4.51 20.42 3.27
C ASN A 172 4.18 18.99 3.72
N LEU A 173 4.14 18.06 2.79
CA LEU A 173 3.91 16.65 3.10
C LEU A 173 5.10 16.01 3.86
N GLU A 174 6.33 16.43 3.60
CA GLU A 174 7.50 16.01 4.37
C GLU A 174 7.44 16.52 5.81
N GLN A 175 7.07 17.78 6.02
CA GLN A 175 6.85 18.33 7.35
C GLN A 175 5.71 17.62 8.09
N ALA A 176 4.63 17.27 7.37
CA ALA A 176 3.56 16.46 7.94
C ALA A 176 4.05 15.08 8.36
N ALA A 177 4.89 14.41 7.55
CA ALA A 177 5.49 13.13 7.89
C ALA A 177 6.33 13.22 9.19
N TRP A 178 7.09 14.30 9.35
CA TRP A 178 7.88 14.53 10.56
C TRP A 178 7.01 14.70 11.81
N THR A 179 5.93 15.45 11.70
CA THR A 179 4.96 15.62 12.79
C THR A 179 4.24 14.32 13.14
N ILE A 180 3.83 13.53 12.12
CA ILE A 180 3.20 12.21 12.33
C ILE A 180 4.20 11.22 12.95
N ASN A 181 5.49 11.30 12.59
CA ASN A 181 6.52 10.47 13.24
C ASN A 181 6.66 10.80 14.73
N ARG A 182 6.53 12.06 15.12
CA ARG A 182 6.47 12.43 16.55
C ARG A 182 5.25 11.83 17.26
N MET A 183 4.06 11.82 16.59
CA MET A 183 2.87 11.14 17.13
C MET A 183 3.11 9.63 17.30
N PHE A 184 3.76 8.99 16.35
CA PHE A 184 4.18 7.59 16.44
C PHE A 184 5.11 7.36 17.64
N THR A 185 6.14 8.20 17.80
CA THR A 185 7.10 8.11 18.92
C THR A 185 6.40 8.26 20.27
N VAL A 186 5.42 9.17 20.42
CA VAL A 186 4.61 9.32 21.64
C VAL A 186 3.86 8.04 22.00
N CYS A 187 3.35 7.33 21.00
CA CYS A 187 2.68 6.04 21.22
C CYS A 187 3.68 4.92 21.56
N LEU A 188 4.84 4.91 20.89
CA LEU A 188 5.85 3.86 21.06
C LEU A 188 6.56 3.92 22.40
N SER A 189 6.93 5.14 22.83
CA SER A 189 7.77 5.39 24.01
C SER A 189 7.00 5.36 25.33
N ASP A 190 5.71 5.09 25.31
CA ASP A 190 4.88 5.06 26.51
C ASP A 190 5.25 3.91 27.44
N ARG A 191 5.37 4.20 28.74
CA ARG A 191 5.73 3.24 29.79
C ARG A 191 4.58 2.97 30.77
N ALA A 192 3.38 3.52 30.50
CA ALA A 192 2.21 3.25 31.32
C ALA A 192 1.79 1.79 31.24
N GLU A 193 1.04 1.32 32.21
CA GLU A 193 0.43 0.00 32.21
C GLU A 193 -0.43 -0.17 30.96
N LEU A 194 -0.45 -1.38 30.41
CA LEU A 194 -1.04 -1.68 29.11
C LEU A 194 -2.50 -1.22 28.97
N ALA A 195 -3.27 -1.30 30.05
CA ALA A 195 -4.67 -0.89 30.10
C ALA A 195 -4.84 0.63 29.81
N GLU A 196 -3.91 1.45 30.31
CA GLU A 196 -3.95 2.91 30.19
C GLU A 196 -2.88 3.46 29.25
N SER A 197 -2.25 2.59 28.48
CA SER A 197 -1.13 2.97 27.63
C SER A 197 -1.56 3.61 26.33
N ARG A 198 -0.79 4.61 25.88
CA ARG A 198 -0.89 5.21 24.55
C ARG A 198 -0.43 4.27 23.41
N LYS A 199 0.14 3.12 23.74
CA LYS A 199 0.53 2.07 22.78
C LYS A 199 -0.65 1.60 21.93
N TRP A 200 -1.88 1.76 22.41
CA TRP A 200 -3.10 1.49 21.62
C TRP A 200 -3.26 2.38 20.38
N GLY A 201 -2.50 3.46 20.27
CA GLY A 201 -2.44 4.32 19.09
C GLY A 201 -1.45 3.90 18.02
N ILE A 202 -0.58 2.92 18.32
CA ILE A 202 0.62 2.64 17.52
C ILE A 202 0.32 2.29 16.06
N TYR A 203 -0.59 1.35 15.79
CA TYR A 203 -0.88 0.92 14.41
C TYR A 203 -1.62 1.98 13.59
N SER A 204 -2.40 2.86 14.22
CA SER A 204 -3.02 3.98 13.51
C SER A 204 -1.99 5.00 13.04
N THR A 205 -1.08 5.40 13.93
CA THR A 205 0.00 6.35 13.62
C THR A 205 1.00 5.75 12.61
N THR A 206 1.35 4.47 12.76
CA THR A 206 2.16 3.72 11.77
C THR A 206 1.50 3.72 10.39
N ASN A 207 0.21 3.45 10.31
CA ASN A 207 -0.52 3.45 9.05
C ASN A 207 -0.54 4.82 8.38
N LEU A 208 -0.63 5.91 9.17
CA LEU A 208 -0.52 7.27 8.66
C LEU A 208 0.89 7.56 8.12
N LEU A 209 1.93 7.11 8.82
CA LEU A 209 3.31 7.22 8.35
C LEU A 209 3.51 6.48 7.03
N PHE A 210 3.08 5.23 6.95
CA PHE A 210 3.20 4.45 5.72
C PHE A 210 2.48 5.14 4.55
N LYS A 211 1.23 5.57 4.75
CA LYS A 211 0.48 6.35 3.75
C LYS A 211 1.23 7.59 3.28
N THR A 212 1.95 8.25 4.18
CA THR A 212 2.68 9.48 3.88
C THR A 212 3.97 9.17 3.14
N TYR A 213 4.77 8.20 3.62
CA TYR A 213 6.02 7.80 2.99
C TYR A 213 5.82 7.20 1.59
N PHE A 214 4.76 6.41 1.39
CA PHE A 214 4.39 5.93 0.06
C PHE A 214 4.02 7.07 -0.90
N LYS A 215 3.34 8.10 -0.40
CA LYS A 215 3.00 9.28 -1.21
C LYS A 215 4.23 10.13 -1.53
N LEU A 216 5.20 10.21 -0.63
CA LEU A 216 6.49 10.89 -0.80
C LEU A 216 7.49 10.08 -1.64
N ASN A 217 7.16 8.87 -2.03
CA ASN A 217 8.09 7.94 -2.67
C ASN A 217 9.31 7.53 -1.81
N SER A 218 9.25 7.75 -0.50
CA SER A 218 10.33 7.51 0.47
C SER A 218 10.14 6.19 1.22
N ILE A 219 10.00 5.09 0.47
CA ILE A 219 9.67 3.76 1.03
C ILE A 219 10.78 3.24 1.98
N SER A 220 12.03 3.65 1.75
CA SER A 220 13.16 3.27 2.63
C SER A 220 12.93 3.65 4.09
N LEU A 221 12.23 4.76 4.36
CA LEU A 221 11.92 5.21 5.73
C LEU A 221 10.94 4.27 6.45
N THR A 222 10.11 3.52 5.72
CA THR A 222 9.19 2.55 6.32
C THR A 222 9.92 1.42 7.02
N ARG A 223 11.13 1.05 6.56
CA ARG A 223 11.96 0.01 7.18
C ARG A 223 12.35 0.39 8.62
N ASN A 224 12.65 1.66 8.86
CA ASN A 224 13.01 2.12 10.21
C ASN A 224 11.82 2.03 11.17
N VAL A 225 10.62 2.36 10.68
CA VAL A 225 9.38 2.22 11.46
C VAL A 225 9.09 0.76 11.78
N ILE A 226 9.26 -0.14 10.81
CA ILE A 226 9.08 -1.59 11.00
C ILE A 226 10.07 -2.12 12.03
N ARG A 227 11.37 -1.80 11.93
CA ARG A 227 12.39 -2.20 12.89
C ARG A 227 12.07 -1.71 14.30
N ALA A 228 11.59 -0.46 14.45
CA ALA A 228 11.19 0.08 15.74
C ALA A 228 10.00 -0.68 16.34
N LEU A 229 9.01 -1.06 15.52
CA LEU A 229 7.88 -1.89 15.95
C LEU A 229 8.33 -3.30 16.36
N GLU A 230 9.19 -3.94 15.58
CA GLU A 230 9.72 -5.28 15.84
C GLU A 230 10.56 -5.30 17.14
N ALA A 231 11.38 -4.28 17.34
CA ALA A 231 12.17 -4.14 18.57
C ALA A 231 11.30 -3.94 19.82
N SER A 232 10.14 -3.32 19.67
CA SER A 232 9.21 -3.03 20.78
C SER A 232 8.10 -4.07 20.92
N GLN A 233 8.07 -5.10 20.07
CA GLN A 233 6.98 -6.08 20.00
C GLN A 233 6.61 -6.74 21.33
N PRO A 234 7.57 -7.10 22.23
CA PRO A 234 7.24 -7.70 23.52
C PRO A 234 6.40 -6.79 24.42
N ASP A 235 6.54 -5.46 24.25
CA ASP A 235 5.87 -4.45 25.07
C ASP A 235 4.58 -3.92 24.43
N LEU A 236 4.26 -4.35 23.20
CA LEU A 236 3.07 -3.89 22.47
C LEU A 236 1.87 -4.82 22.71
N PRO A 237 0.64 -4.27 22.72
CA PRO A 237 -0.55 -5.10 22.68
C PRO A 237 -0.55 -6.01 21.46
N PRO A 238 -1.08 -7.26 21.55
CA PRO A 238 -1.24 -8.13 20.40
C PRO A 238 -2.02 -7.46 19.27
N LEU A 239 -1.57 -7.66 18.03
CA LEU A 239 -2.18 -7.01 16.85
C LEU A 239 -3.68 -7.31 16.72
N GLU A 240 -4.10 -8.51 17.16
CA GLU A 240 -5.48 -9.02 17.09
C GLU A 240 -6.47 -8.17 17.87
N LEU A 241 -6.02 -7.49 18.91
CA LEU A 241 -6.84 -6.65 19.78
C LEU A 241 -7.15 -5.28 19.17
N PHE A 242 -6.42 -4.89 18.12
CA PHE A 242 -6.66 -3.61 17.45
C PHE A 242 -7.85 -3.66 16.49
N PRO A 243 -8.47 -2.51 16.18
CA PRO A 243 -9.57 -2.43 15.23
C PRO A 243 -9.21 -3.05 13.87
N LYS A 244 -10.15 -3.78 13.26
CA LYS A 244 -9.95 -4.45 11.95
C LYS A 244 -9.41 -3.52 10.87
N SER A 245 -9.82 -2.23 10.86
CA SER A 245 -9.34 -1.23 9.90
C SER A 245 -7.86 -0.91 10.05
N HIS A 246 -7.35 -0.87 11.30
CA HIS A 246 -5.93 -0.64 11.58
C HIS A 246 -5.10 -1.86 11.16
N ARG A 247 -5.55 -3.04 11.53
CA ARG A 247 -4.91 -4.32 11.19
C ARG A 247 -4.84 -4.53 9.68
N CYS A 248 -5.96 -4.36 8.98
CA CYS A 248 -6.04 -4.48 7.53
C CYS A 248 -5.06 -3.53 6.83
N THR A 249 -5.04 -2.26 7.24
CA THR A 249 -4.14 -1.26 6.64
C THR A 249 -2.68 -1.56 6.94
N PHE A 250 -2.35 -1.98 8.16
CA PHE A 250 -0.99 -2.35 8.56
C PHE A 250 -0.50 -3.55 7.75
N LYS A 251 -1.29 -4.64 7.69
CA LYS A 251 -0.96 -5.84 6.92
C LYS A 251 -0.82 -5.57 5.43
N TYR A 252 -1.66 -4.69 4.88
CA TYR A 252 -1.54 -4.24 3.50
C TYR A 252 -0.18 -3.58 3.23
N TYR A 253 0.19 -2.56 4.03
CA TYR A 253 1.47 -1.87 3.81
C TYR A 253 2.67 -2.77 4.09
N ARG A 254 2.60 -3.63 5.12
CA ARG A 254 3.66 -4.62 5.37
C ARG A 254 3.84 -5.52 4.15
N GLY A 255 2.75 -6.09 3.64
CA GLY A 255 2.81 -6.95 2.46
C GLY A 255 3.30 -6.24 1.18
N VAL A 256 2.94 -4.96 0.98
CA VAL A 256 3.49 -4.18 -0.14
C VAL A 256 4.98 -3.91 0.04
N ILE A 257 5.45 -3.64 1.26
CA ILE A 257 6.89 -3.45 1.54
C ILE A 257 7.65 -4.74 1.28
N ASP A 258 7.15 -5.87 1.78
CA ASP A 258 7.75 -7.19 1.54
C ASP A 258 7.78 -7.52 0.04
N PHE A 259 6.70 -7.22 -0.69
CA PHE A 259 6.62 -7.36 -2.15
C PHE A 259 7.70 -6.56 -2.89
N LEU A 260 7.88 -5.29 -2.51
CA LEU A 260 8.91 -4.42 -3.12
C LEU A 260 10.34 -4.81 -2.74
N GLN A 261 10.51 -5.63 -1.71
CA GLN A 261 11.76 -6.24 -1.31
C GLN A 261 11.97 -7.64 -1.91
N GLU A 262 11.05 -8.07 -2.76
CA GLU A 262 11.03 -9.39 -3.40
C GLU A 262 10.86 -10.58 -2.42
N HIS A 263 10.43 -10.32 -1.18
CA HIS A 263 10.03 -11.35 -0.22
C HIS A 263 8.59 -11.79 -0.49
N TYR A 264 8.37 -12.46 -1.62
CA TYR A 264 7.02 -12.72 -2.12
C TYR A 264 6.21 -13.66 -1.22
N THR A 265 6.84 -14.57 -0.49
CA THR A 265 6.15 -15.47 0.46
C THR A 265 5.55 -14.69 1.62
N ASP A 266 6.32 -13.79 2.24
CA ASP A 266 5.85 -12.96 3.34
C ASP A 266 4.84 -11.94 2.85
N ALA A 267 5.05 -11.40 1.65
CA ALA A 267 4.11 -10.49 0.99
C ALA A 267 2.75 -11.16 0.78
N GLU A 268 2.72 -12.38 0.25
CA GLU A 268 1.51 -13.15 0.03
C GLU A 268 0.77 -13.40 1.35
N GLY A 269 1.48 -13.81 2.41
CA GLY A 269 0.91 -14.04 3.74
C GLY A 269 0.25 -12.77 4.28
N ASN A 270 0.98 -11.66 4.33
CA ASN A 270 0.48 -10.38 4.85
C ASN A 270 -0.67 -9.81 4.00
N LEU A 271 -0.60 -9.89 2.67
CA LEU A 271 -1.66 -9.42 1.78
C LEU A 271 -2.92 -10.28 1.84
N THR A 272 -2.78 -11.60 2.03
CA THR A 272 -3.91 -12.51 2.24
C THR A 272 -4.64 -12.19 3.54
N GLU A 273 -3.92 -11.96 4.63
CA GLU A 273 -4.53 -11.50 5.88
C GLU A 273 -5.23 -10.15 5.71
N ALA A 274 -4.61 -9.20 5.00
CA ALA A 274 -5.22 -7.92 4.70
C ALA A 274 -6.53 -8.08 3.91
N LEU A 275 -6.56 -8.96 2.91
CA LEU A 275 -7.74 -9.25 2.11
C LEU A 275 -8.88 -9.85 2.95
N ASN A 276 -8.55 -10.76 3.87
CA ASN A 276 -9.51 -11.39 4.77
C ASN A 276 -10.09 -10.40 5.79
N LEU A 277 -9.29 -9.44 6.26
CA LEU A 277 -9.73 -8.37 7.16
C LEU A 277 -10.52 -7.28 6.43
N CYS A 278 -10.32 -7.12 5.13
CA CYS A 278 -10.94 -6.07 4.32
C CYS A 278 -12.43 -6.35 4.11
N HIS A 279 -13.25 -5.33 4.36
CA HIS A 279 -14.70 -5.44 4.18
C HIS A 279 -15.05 -5.75 2.71
N LYS A 280 -15.99 -6.67 2.48
CA LYS A 280 -16.36 -7.15 1.13
C LYS A 280 -16.87 -6.04 0.22
N ALA A 281 -17.60 -5.06 0.75
CA ALA A 281 -18.12 -3.92 0.00
C ALA A 281 -17.05 -2.86 -0.34
N SER A 282 -15.84 -2.92 0.26
CA SER A 282 -14.76 -1.98 -0.02
C SER A 282 -13.97 -2.37 -1.27
N LEU A 283 -14.62 -2.35 -2.44
CA LEU A 283 -14.07 -2.82 -3.71
C LEU A 283 -12.72 -2.15 -4.04
N ARG A 284 -12.62 -0.82 -3.84
CA ARG A 284 -11.38 -0.07 -4.09
C ARG A 284 -10.20 -0.56 -3.24
N ASN A 285 -10.44 -0.81 -1.94
CA ASN A 285 -9.37 -1.29 -1.06
C ASN A 285 -8.98 -2.73 -1.40
N ARG A 286 -9.96 -3.58 -1.74
CA ARG A 286 -9.71 -4.94 -2.21
C ARG A 286 -8.92 -4.95 -3.51
N GLU A 287 -9.23 -4.08 -4.45
CA GLU A 287 -8.47 -3.90 -5.69
C GLU A 287 -7.01 -3.55 -5.41
N GLN A 288 -6.75 -2.62 -4.48
CA GLN A 288 -5.38 -2.26 -4.10
C GLN A 288 -4.61 -3.44 -3.50
N ILE A 289 -5.24 -4.25 -2.66
CA ILE A 289 -4.62 -5.45 -2.09
C ILE A 289 -4.34 -6.47 -3.19
N LEU A 290 -5.32 -6.77 -4.04
CA LEU A 290 -5.19 -7.74 -5.13
C LEU A 290 -4.14 -7.33 -6.16
N THR A 291 -3.91 -6.04 -6.36
CA THR A 291 -2.87 -5.52 -7.26
C THR A 291 -1.48 -6.11 -6.95
N TYR A 292 -1.17 -6.31 -5.68
CA TYR A 292 0.11 -6.88 -5.22
C TYR A 292 0.00 -8.38 -4.87
N LEU A 293 -1.14 -8.80 -4.33
CA LEU A 293 -1.35 -10.20 -3.96
C LEU A 293 -1.30 -11.14 -5.15
N ILE A 294 -1.94 -10.77 -6.27
CA ILE A 294 -1.99 -11.62 -7.46
C ILE A 294 -0.59 -11.87 -8.04
N PRO A 295 0.25 -10.86 -8.33
CA PRO A 295 1.60 -11.10 -8.79
C PRO A 295 2.46 -11.90 -7.81
N ALA A 296 2.36 -11.63 -6.50
CA ALA A 296 3.08 -12.38 -5.47
C ALA A 296 2.69 -13.86 -5.50
N HIS A 297 1.39 -14.16 -5.52
CA HIS A 297 0.87 -15.52 -5.60
C HIS A 297 1.35 -16.25 -6.86
N VAL A 298 1.27 -15.60 -8.03
CA VAL A 298 1.69 -16.21 -9.30
C VAL A 298 3.17 -16.54 -9.30
N VAL A 299 4.03 -15.67 -8.76
CA VAL A 299 5.47 -15.93 -8.67
C VAL A 299 5.79 -17.07 -7.69
N ASN A 300 5.11 -17.11 -6.53
CA ASN A 300 5.36 -18.14 -5.51
C ASN A 300 4.85 -19.53 -5.91
N THR A 301 3.63 -19.58 -6.43
CA THR A 301 2.94 -20.85 -6.67
C THR A 301 2.98 -21.31 -8.12
N HIS A 302 3.33 -20.41 -9.03
CA HIS A 302 3.22 -20.59 -10.48
C HIS A 302 1.78 -20.93 -10.94
N GLN A 303 0.77 -20.55 -10.16
CA GLN A 303 -0.65 -20.76 -10.45
C GLN A 303 -1.34 -19.44 -10.71
N LEU A 304 -2.25 -19.44 -11.67
CA LEU A 304 -3.03 -18.27 -12.03
C LEU A 304 -4.30 -18.21 -11.18
N PRO A 305 -4.71 -17.01 -10.73
CA PRO A 305 -5.94 -16.85 -9.98
C PRO A 305 -7.17 -17.25 -10.84
N THR A 306 -8.24 -17.63 -10.13
CA THR A 306 -9.53 -17.90 -10.79
C THR A 306 -10.17 -16.62 -11.31
N ALA A 307 -10.94 -16.72 -12.39
CA ALA A 307 -11.63 -15.57 -12.98
C ALA A 307 -12.59 -14.89 -11.99
N SER A 308 -13.15 -15.65 -11.04
CA SER A 308 -14.04 -15.12 -9.99
C SER A 308 -13.39 -14.10 -9.05
N VAL A 309 -12.08 -14.18 -8.86
CA VAL A 309 -11.33 -13.21 -8.03
C VAL A 309 -11.19 -11.87 -8.74
N LEU A 310 -11.03 -11.88 -10.06
CA LEU A 310 -10.85 -10.68 -10.89
C LEU A 310 -12.17 -10.01 -11.26
N ALA A 311 -13.24 -10.78 -11.45
CA ALA A 311 -14.52 -10.30 -11.98
C ALA A 311 -15.08 -9.04 -11.30
N PRO A 312 -14.99 -8.85 -9.95
CA PRO A 312 -15.45 -7.65 -9.29
C PRO A 312 -14.60 -6.40 -9.55
N HIS A 313 -13.45 -6.51 -10.21
CA HIS A 313 -12.43 -5.46 -10.36
C HIS A 313 -12.08 -5.20 -11.84
N PRO A 314 -12.88 -4.40 -12.58
CA PRO A 314 -12.69 -4.18 -14.02
C PRO A 314 -11.28 -3.73 -14.41
N THR A 315 -10.65 -2.88 -13.60
CA THR A 315 -9.28 -2.40 -13.83
C THR A 315 -8.27 -3.55 -13.78
N LEU A 316 -8.42 -4.48 -12.84
CA LEU A 316 -7.53 -5.65 -12.75
C LEU A 316 -7.80 -6.65 -13.87
N VAL A 317 -9.07 -6.80 -14.27
CA VAL A 317 -9.45 -7.63 -15.44
C VAL A 317 -8.74 -7.12 -16.69
N SER A 318 -8.78 -5.83 -16.97
CA SER A 318 -8.15 -5.26 -18.17
C SER A 318 -6.62 -5.44 -18.19
N ILE A 319 -5.97 -5.41 -17.03
CA ILE A 319 -4.51 -5.54 -16.91
C ILE A 319 -4.08 -7.02 -16.95
N PHE A 320 -4.69 -7.87 -16.11
CA PHE A 320 -4.20 -9.23 -15.89
C PHE A 320 -4.74 -10.26 -16.89
N THR A 321 -5.96 -10.07 -17.44
CA THR A 321 -6.56 -11.07 -18.32
C THR A 321 -5.74 -11.34 -19.58
N PRO A 322 -5.23 -10.34 -20.32
CA PRO A 322 -4.40 -10.58 -21.48
C PRO A 322 -3.13 -11.38 -21.15
N LEU A 323 -2.43 -10.99 -20.07
CA LEU A 323 -1.22 -11.68 -19.59
C LEU A 323 -1.51 -13.13 -19.20
N PHE A 324 -2.57 -13.37 -18.43
CA PHE A 324 -2.92 -14.72 -17.98
C PHE A 324 -3.43 -15.63 -19.11
N THR A 325 -4.06 -15.03 -20.13
CA THR A 325 -4.43 -15.77 -21.35
C THR A 325 -3.18 -16.20 -22.12
N ALA A 326 -2.22 -15.30 -22.30
CA ALA A 326 -0.94 -15.61 -22.91
C ALA A 326 -0.16 -16.69 -22.13
N ILE A 327 -0.13 -16.61 -20.80
CA ILE A 327 0.49 -17.65 -19.95
C ILE A 327 -0.19 -19.00 -20.13
N ARG A 328 -1.54 -19.06 -20.14
CA ARG A 328 -2.28 -20.33 -20.34
C ARG A 328 -2.04 -20.93 -21.72
N THR A 329 -2.01 -20.07 -22.73
CA THR A 329 -1.76 -20.49 -24.11
C THR A 329 -0.30 -20.78 -24.40
N GLY A 330 0.65 -20.33 -23.55
CA GLY A 330 2.08 -20.45 -23.79
C GLY A 330 2.54 -19.62 -25.00
N SER A 331 1.86 -18.52 -25.32
CA SER A 331 2.23 -17.63 -26.42
C SER A 331 3.12 -16.51 -25.89
N LEU A 332 4.42 -16.58 -26.19
CA LEU A 332 5.41 -15.60 -25.75
C LEU A 332 5.16 -14.24 -26.41
N ALA A 333 4.83 -14.22 -27.71
CA ALA A 333 4.52 -12.97 -28.41
C ALA A 333 3.32 -12.25 -27.79
N GLN A 334 2.20 -12.96 -27.54
CA GLN A 334 1.03 -12.37 -26.89
C GLN A 334 1.34 -11.89 -25.46
N PHE A 335 2.24 -12.58 -24.74
CA PHE A 335 2.67 -12.16 -23.42
C PHE A 335 3.47 -10.87 -23.48
N ASP A 336 4.46 -10.78 -24.37
CA ASP A 336 5.32 -9.63 -24.56
C ASP A 336 4.49 -8.41 -25.05
N ASP A 337 3.55 -8.60 -25.96
CA ASP A 337 2.60 -7.57 -26.41
C ASP A 337 1.70 -7.08 -25.25
N ALA A 338 1.14 -8.01 -24.48
CA ALA A 338 0.28 -7.65 -23.35
C ALA A 338 1.04 -6.91 -22.24
N LEU A 339 2.29 -7.30 -21.99
CA LEU A 339 3.17 -6.64 -21.03
C LEU A 339 3.51 -5.21 -21.48
N SER A 340 3.90 -5.04 -22.75
CA SER A 340 4.23 -3.73 -23.34
C SER A 340 3.03 -2.79 -23.37
N ASN A 341 1.85 -3.27 -23.73
CA ASN A 341 0.62 -2.48 -23.76
C ASN A 341 0.21 -2.00 -22.37
N ALA A 342 0.48 -2.79 -21.33
CA ALA A 342 0.15 -2.45 -19.94
C ALA A 342 1.30 -1.76 -19.19
N GLU A 343 2.49 -1.62 -19.78
CA GLU A 343 3.71 -1.13 -19.14
C GLU A 343 3.51 0.17 -18.32
N PRO A 344 2.92 1.27 -18.86
CA PRO A 344 2.78 2.51 -18.11
C PRO A 344 2.01 2.32 -16.80
N GLU A 345 0.96 1.51 -16.82
CA GLU A 345 0.14 1.23 -15.65
C GLU A 345 0.84 0.27 -14.67
N LEU A 346 1.56 -0.73 -15.17
CA LEU A 346 2.33 -1.68 -14.36
C LEU A 346 3.51 -1.00 -13.65
N VAL A 347 4.21 -0.09 -14.35
CA VAL A 347 5.30 0.72 -13.78
C VAL A 347 4.73 1.67 -12.71
N ARG A 348 3.63 2.35 -13.00
CA ARG A 348 2.95 3.21 -12.04
C ARG A 348 2.57 2.48 -10.76
N ARG A 349 2.13 1.22 -10.88
CA ARG A 349 1.78 0.33 -9.75
C ARG A 349 2.99 -0.40 -9.16
N ARG A 350 4.17 -0.30 -9.77
CA ARG A 350 5.42 -0.96 -9.34
C ARG A 350 5.35 -2.49 -9.32
N ILE A 351 4.61 -3.06 -10.25
CA ILE A 351 4.44 -4.52 -10.39
C ILE A 351 5.02 -5.06 -11.71
N TYR A 352 5.57 -4.18 -12.56
CA TYR A 352 6.10 -4.54 -13.87
C TYR A 352 7.15 -5.66 -13.80
N LEU A 353 8.23 -5.44 -13.04
CA LEU A 353 9.34 -6.40 -12.92
C LEU A 353 8.90 -7.78 -12.37
N THR A 354 7.92 -7.78 -11.47
CA THR A 354 7.37 -9.02 -10.93
C THR A 354 6.57 -9.79 -11.99
N LEU A 355 5.78 -9.07 -12.80
CA LEU A 355 5.01 -9.69 -13.87
C LEU A 355 5.90 -10.13 -15.04
N GLU A 356 6.94 -9.40 -15.38
CA GLU A 356 7.94 -9.80 -16.37
C GLU A 356 8.55 -11.17 -16.04
N ARG A 357 8.86 -11.44 -14.76
CA ARG A 357 9.34 -12.76 -14.31
C ARG A 357 8.35 -13.88 -14.58
N THR A 358 7.05 -13.59 -14.70
CA THR A 358 6.04 -14.62 -15.03
C THR A 358 6.12 -15.12 -16.46
N ARG A 359 6.96 -14.51 -17.31
CA ARG A 359 7.30 -14.99 -18.66
C ARG A 359 7.86 -16.42 -18.62
N ASP A 360 8.59 -16.76 -17.57
CA ASP A 360 9.08 -18.13 -17.37
C ASP A 360 7.93 -19.13 -17.23
N ILE A 361 6.82 -18.74 -16.61
CA ILE A 361 5.63 -19.59 -16.47
C ILE A 361 4.97 -19.80 -17.84
N CYS A 362 4.95 -18.75 -18.66
CA CYS A 362 4.48 -18.84 -20.06
C CYS A 362 5.33 -19.83 -20.85
N LEU A 363 6.64 -19.73 -20.77
CA LEU A 363 7.60 -20.63 -21.42
C LEU A 363 7.45 -22.07 -20.92
N ARG A 364 7.32 -22.28 -19.61
CA ARG A 364 7.02 -23.61 -19.03
C ARG A 364 5.76 -24.21 -19.64
N ASN A 365 4.71 -23.42 -19.78
CA ASN A 365 3.44 -23.89 -20.34
C ASN A 365 3.55 -24.21 -21.85
N LEU A 366 4.39 -23.47 -22.59
CA LEU A 366 4.74 -23.78 -23.97
C LEU A 366 5.45 -25.15 -24.06
N PHE A 367 6.50 -25.35 -23.28
CA PHE A 367 7.25 -26.61 -23.26
C PHE A 367 6.42 -27.78 -22.76
N ARG A 368 5.51 -27.54 -21.80
CA ARG A 368 4.52 -28.55 -21.39
C ARG A 368 3.63 -28.97 -22.54
N LYS A 369 3.23 -28.08 -23.45
CA LYS A 369 2.45 -28.40 -24.62
C LYS A 369 3.25 -29.26 -25.61
N VAL A 370 4.54 -29.00 -25.81
CA VAL A 370 5.43 -29.85 -26.60
C VAL A 370 5.43 -31.27 -26.05
N PHE A 371 5.61 -31.43 -24.74
CA PHE A 371 5.58 -32.72 -24.05
C PHE A 371 4.23 -33.46 -24.24
N LEU A 372 3.11 -32.74 -24.16
CA LEU A 372 1.79 -33.32 -24.40
C LEU A 372 1.57 -33.73 -25.86
N ALA A 373 2.08 -32.93 -26.79
CA ALA A 373 1.99 -33.20 -28.24
C ALA A 373 2.88 -34.37 -28.68
N ALA A 374 3.99 -34.63 -27.99
CA ALA A 374 4.90 -35.74 -28.28
C ALA A 374 4.22 -37.11 -28.14
N GLY A 375 3.07 -37.20 -27.46
CA GLY A 375 2.21 -38.37 -27.43
C GLY A 375 2.68 -39.49 -26.49
N TRP A 376 2.40 -40.72 -26.87
CA TRP A 376 2.61 -41.93 -26.07
C TRP A 376 3.44 -42.94 -26.84
N GLU A 377 4.26 -43.69 -26.12
CA GLU A 377 5.04 -44.85 -26.65
C GLU A 377 4.46 -46.14 -26.05
N GLU A 378 4.54 -47.25 -26.82
CA GLU A 378 4.20 -48.57 -26.32
C GLU A 378 5.25 -49.03 -25.31
N SER A 379 4.80 -49.39 -24.11
CA SER A 379 5.65 -50.05 -23.13
C SER A 379 5.68 -51.54 -23.47
N LYS A 380 6.88 -52.05 -23.80
CA LYS A 380 7.09 -53.48 -24.01
C LYS A 380 7.79 -54.04 -22.76
N ASP A 381 7.32 -55.18 -22.28
CA ASP A 381 7.99 -55.91 -21.21
C ASP A 381 9.37 -56.37 -21.75
N ALA A 382 10.44 -56.13 -21.01
CA ALA A 382 11.81 -56.44 -21.40
C ALA A 382 12.05 -57.98 -21.49
N ALA A 383 11.22 -58.78 -20.79
CA ALA A 383 11.35 -60.23 -20.75
C ALA A 383 10.49 -60.95 -21.80
N THR A 384 9.28 -60.47 -22.08
CA THR A 384 8.32 -61.16 -22.93
C THR A 384 8.10 -60.47 -24.30
N GLY A 385 8.53 -59.19 -24.42
CA GLY A 385 8.29 -58.41 -25.66
C GLY A 385 6.84 -57.99 -25.86
N GLU A 386 5.92 -58.38 -24.97
CA GLU A 386 4.49 -58.01 -25.05
C GLU A 386 4.23 -56.58 -24.66
N VAL A 387 3.26 -55.94 -25.32
CA VAL A 387 2.86 -54.56 -25.04
C VAL A 387 2.06 -54.53 -23.72
N THR A 388 2.69 -54.05 -22.67
CA THR A 388 2.10 -53.96 -21.30
C THR A 388 1.29 -52.69 -21.07
N GLY A 389 1.38 -51.70 -21.97
CA GLY A 389 0.66 -50.43 -21.79
C GLY A 389 1.18 -49.30 -22.67
N LYS A 390 0.61 -48.13 -22.50
CA LYS A 390 1.10 -46.89 -23.13
C LYS A 390 1.76 -46.00 -22.07
N ILE A 391 3.03 -45.64 -22.29
CA ILE A 391 3.77 -44.72 -21.47
C ILE A 391 3.97 -43.42 -22.25
N ARG A 392 3.90 -42.29 -21.57
CA ARG A 392 4.14 -40.99 -22.21
C ARG A 392 5.57 -40.93 -22.74
N ARG A 393 5.74 -40.43 -23.97
CA ARG A 393 7.07 -40.25 -24.59
C ARG A 393 7.87 -39.21 -23.79
N THR A 394 8.98 -39.64 -23.17
CA THR A 394 9.83 -38.80 -22.31
C THR A 394 11.08 -38.28 -23.03
N ARG A 395 11.43 -38.87 -24.18
CA ARG A 395 12.59 -38.46 -25.00
C ARG A 395 12.09 -37.60 -26.14
N ILE A 396 12.36 -36.29 -26.07
CA ILE A 396 11.89 -35.31 -27.04
C ILE A 396 13.10 -34.65 -27.69
N ARG A 397 13.07 -34.46 -29.00
CA ARG A 397 14.15 -33.76 -29.73
C ARG A 397 14.14 -32.27 -29.40
N ILE A 398 15.32 -31.64 -29.31
CA ILE A 398 15.46 -30.20 -29.08
C ILE A 398 14.76 -29.41 -30.20
N GLU A 399 14.80 -29.91 -31.43
CA GLU A 399 14.15 -29.31 -32.61
C GLU A 399 12.61 -29.16 -32.43
N GLU A 400 11.96 -30.04 -31.66
CA GLU A 400 10.52 -29.91 -31.34
C GLU A 400 10.25 -28.72 -30.42
N PHE A 401 11.15 -28.44 -29.47
CA PHE A 401 11.10 -27.24 -28.60
C PHE A 401 11.42 -25.98 -29.40
N GLU A 402 12.40 -26.04 -30.30
CA GLU A 402 12.76 -24.95 -31.19
C GLU A 402 11.59 -24.55 -32.08
N ALA A 403 10.95 -25.53 -32.73
CA ALA A 403 9.76 -25.29 -33.55
C ALA A 403 8.61 -24.66 -32.72
N ALA A 404 8.40 -25.12 -31.47
CA ALA A 404 7.38 -24.56 -30.60
C ALA A 404 7.73 -23.11 -30.19
N MET A 405 8.98 -22.81 -29.93
CA MET A 405 9.41 -21.44 -29.61
C MET A 405 9.23 -20.50 -30.82
N ARG A 406 9.55 -20.93 -32.01
CA ARG A 406 9.26 -20.18 -33.26
C ARG A 406 7.77 -19.89 -33.43
N VAL A 407 6.91 -20.85 -33.13
CA VAL A 407 5.45 -20.68 -33.19
C VAL A 407 4.98 -19.75 -32.07
N GLY A 408 5.49 -19.90 -30.85
CA GLY A 408 5.12 -19.10 -29.70
C GLY A 408 5.60 -17.64 -29.77
N SER A 409 6.66 -17.39 -30.56
CA SER A 409 7.25 -16.06 -30.77
C SER A 409 6.79 -15.40 -32.08
N LYS A 410 5.85 -15.98 -32.83
CA LYS A 410 5.34 -15.40 -34.08
C LYS A 410 4.74 -14.03 -33.83
N GLY A 411 5.37 -13.01 -34.41
CA GLY A 411 5.01 -11.58 -34.25
C GLY A 411 6.13 -10.69 -33.72
N ALA A 412 7.07 -11.25 -32.96
CA ALA A 412 8.29 -10.54 -32.60
C ALA A 412 9.37 -10.93 -33.60
N THR A 413 9.81 -9.97 -34.41
CA THR A 413 10.96 -10.01 -35.31
C THR A 413 11.46 -11.41 -35.74
N ASP A 414 11.68 -11.59 -37.02
CA ASP A 414 12.20 -12.80 -37.73
C ASP A 414 13.60 -13.25 -37.21
N VAL A 415 13.79 -13.29 -35.89
CA VAL A 415 15.01 -13.73 -35.26
C VAL A 415 15.04 -15.25 -35.30
N MET A 416 15.87 -15.79 -36.17
CA MET A 416 16.25 -17.19 -36.15
C MET A 416 16.84 -17.54 -34.81
N MET A 417 16.07 -18.09 -33.89
CA MET A 417 16.54 -18.55 -32.59
C MET A 417 17.49 -19.73 -32.81
N GLU A 418 18.72 -19.58 -32.32
CA GLU A 418 19.74 -20.63 -32.45
C GLU A 418 19.45 -21.76 -31.45
N ARG A 419 19.89 -22.97 -31.82
CA ARG A 419 19.71 -24.19 -31.02
C ARG A 419 20.29 -24.01 -29.60
N ASP A 420 21.45 -23.36 -29.48
CA ASP A 420 22.12 -23.13 -28.19
C ASP A 420 21.28 -22.22 -27.27
N GLU A 421 20.53 -21.28 -27.81
CA GLU A 421 19.59 -20.44 -27.03
C GLU A 421 18.44 -21.29 -26.48
N VAL A 422 17.89 -22.19 -27.27
CA VAL A 422 16.82 -23.11 -26.83
C VAL A 422 17.33 -24.03 -25.72
N GLU A 423 18.57 -24.55 -25.85
CA GLU A 423 19.21 -25.34 -24.81
C GLU A 423 19.39 -24.53 -23.52
N CYS A 424 19.75 -23.25 -23.59
CA CYS A 424 19.80 -22.36 -22.43
C CYS A 424 18.43 -22.19 -21.76
N PHE A 425 17.39 -21.99 -22.51
CA PHE A 425 16.03 -21.89 -21.96
C PHE A 425 15.59 -23.19 -21.28
N LEU A 426 15.87 -24.34 -21.87
CA LEU A 426 15.57 -25.66 -21.31
C LEU A 426 16.38 -25.87 -20.00
N ALA A 427 17.65 -25.56 -20.00
CA ALA A 427 18.52 -25.64 -18.83
C ALA A 427 18.01 -24.74 -17.69
N ASN A 428 17.62 -23.51 -17.99
CA ASN A 428 17.04 -22.58 -17.02
C ASN A 428 15.71 -23.11 -16.44
N MET A 429 14.85 -23.74 -17.25
CA MET A 429 13.60 -24.34 -16.76
C MET A 429 13.87 -25.50 -15.79
N ILE A 430 14.91 -26.32 -16.10
CA ILE A 430 15.33 -27.41 -15.21
C ILE A 430 15.92 -26.84 -13.91
N TYR A 431 16.81 -25.85 -14.00
CA TYR A 431 17.43 -25.20 -12.85
C TYR A 431 16.39 -24.57 -11.90
N LYS A 432 15.38 -23.87 -12.46
CA LYS A 432 14.29 -23.26 -11.70
C LYS A 432 13.24 -24.29 -11.19
N ASN A 433 13.47 -25.59 -11.37
CA ASN A 433 12.55 -26.66 -11.02
C ASN A 433 11.13 -26.50 -11.65
N MET A 434 11.06 -25.82 -12.78
CA MET A 434 9.81 -25.70 -13.58
C MET A 434 9.65 -26.86 -14.55
N MET A 435 10.73 -27.61 -14.80
CA MET A 435 10.77 -28.82 -15.63
C MET A 435 11.75 -29.83 -14.99
N LYS A 436 11.37 -31.12 -14.95
CA LYS A 436 12.21 -32.20 -14.42
C LYS A 436 12.74 -33.06 -15.53
N GLY A 437 14.05 -33.12 -15.67
CA GLY A 437 14.72 -33.89 -16.71
C GLY A 437 16.16 -33.48 -16.86
N TYR A 438 16.79 -33.92 -17.95
CA TYR A 438 18.15 -33.53 -18.31
C TYR A 438 18.29 -33.41 -19.84
N ILE A 439 19.30 -32.69 -20.28
CA ILE A 439 19.60 -32.45 -21.69
C ILE A 439 20.75 -33.39 -22.08
N ALA A 440 20.52 -34.28 -23.06
CA ALA A 440 21.56 -35.09 -23.69
C ALA A 440 22.04 -34.37 -24.96
N ARG A 441 22.97 -33.44 -24.82
CA ARG A 441 23.42 -32.50 -25.85
C ARG A 441 23.95 -33.24 -27.09
N ASP A 442 24.77 -34.29 -26.89
CA ASP A 442 25.38 -35.07 -27.98
C ASP A 442 24.37 -35.75 -28.85
N ARG A 443 23.18 -36.09 -28.28
CA ARG A 443 22.08 -36.76 -28.99
C ARG A 443 21.01 -35.79 -29.48
N GLY A 444 21.08 -34.51 -29.11
CA GLY A 444 20.06 -33.51 -29.42
C GLY A 444 18.69 -33.79 -28.83
N ILE A 445 18.64 -34.41 -27.62
CA ILE A 445 17.36 -34.79 -26.99
C ILE A 445 17.30 -34.27 -25.54
N VAL A 446 16.07 -33.96 -25.13
CA VAL A 446 15.72 -33.70 -23.72
C VAL A 446 15.03 -34.97 -23.21
N VAL A 447 15.50 -35.45 -22.06
CA VAL A 447 14.90 -36.58 -21.37
C VAL A 447 14.14 -36.07 -20.16
N LEU A 448 12.82 -36.17 -20.20
CA LEU A 448 11.93 -35.67 -19.15
C LEU A 448 11.60 -36.80 -18.14
N SER A 449 11.23 -36.41 -16.94
CA SER A 449 10.78 -37.35 -15.91
C SER A 449 9.50 -38.08 -16.35
N LYS A 450 9.40 -39.35 -16.02
CA LYS A 450 8.17 -40.16 -16.28
C LYS A 450 6.99 -39.68 -15.41
N ALA A 451 7.26 -39.18 -14.24
CA ALA A 451 6.26 -38.66 -13.31
C ALA A 451 6.58 -37.21 -12.92
N GLY A 452 5.64 -36.33 -13.12
CA GLY A 452 5.79 -34.92 -12.71
C GLY A 452 6.84 -34.17 -13.52
N ALA A 453 6.88 -34.36 -14.85
CA ALA A 453 7.81 -33.67 -15.74
C ALA A 453 7.73 -32.15 -15.62
N PHE A 454 6.53 -31.63 -15.33
CA PHE A 454 6.27 -30.20 -15.09
C PHE A 454 5.61 -30.04 -13.71
N PRO A 455 6.40 -29.76 -12.65
CA PRO A 455 5.89 -29.65 -11.30
C PRO A 455 4.72 -28.68 -11.15
N GLY A 456 3.69 -29.04 -10.38
CA GLY A 456 2.51 -28.22 -10.14
C GLY A 456 1.50 -28.14 -11.28
N THR A 457 1.70 -28.89 -12.38
CA THR A 457 0.82 -28.85 -13.56
C THR A 457 -0.02 -30.13 -13.77
N GLY A 458 0.17 -31.13 -12.91
CA GLY A 458 -0.48 -32.44 -13.04
C GLY A 458 0.10 -33.33 -14.15
N VAL A 459 1.26 -33.00 -14.69
CA VAL A 459 1.91 -33.73 -15.79
C VAL A 459 3.35 -34.04 -15.45
#